data_1233716043f26bbd5e54d0b3cc74519b
#
_entry.id   1233716043f26bbd5e54d0b3cc74519b
#
_cell.length_a   1.000
_cell.length_b   1.000
_cell.length_c   1.000
_cell.angle_alpha   90.00
_cell.angle_beta   90.00
_cell.angle_gamma   90.00
#
_symmetry.space_group_name_H-M   'P 1'
#
loop_
_entity.id
_entity.type
_entity.pdbx_description
1 polymer ?
#
loop_
_entity_poly.entity_id
_entity_poly.type
_entity_poly.pdbx_seq_one_letter_code
_entity_poly.pdbx_strand_id
1 'polypeptide(L)'
;MNSGFFKPKQKTMIEIAVNDRIGKRIKVKCFPTDTIFILKQLVAAHIGTRPEKLVFQKSNIPYKDKVTLEDYEISDGSELELYYN
;
A
#
# COMPACT_ATOMS: atom_id res chain seq x y z
N MET A 1 -23.93 23.25 -10.70
CA MET A 1 -23.52 22.99 -10.29
C MET A 1 -22.85 22.53 -9.86
N ASN A 2 -22.35 22.50 -9.82
CA ASN A 2 -21.65 22.04 -9.44
C ASN A 2 -21.29 21.45 -8.72
N SER A 3 -21.67 21.57 -8.95
CA SER A 3 -21.06 20.55 -8.13
C SER A 3 -19.58 20.77 -7.90
N GLY A 4 -19.13 21.86 -8.17
CA GLY A 4 -17.74 22.15 -7.98
C GLY A 4 -17.29 22.04 -6.55
N PHE A 5 -18.19 22.23 -5.62
CA PHE A 5 -17.82 22.14 -4.22
C PHE A 5 -17.96 20.73 -3.67
N PHE A 6 -18.49 19.83 -4.46
CA PHE A 6 -18.53 18.45 -4.04
C PHE A 6 -17.29 17.75 -4.57
N LYS A 7 -16.45 17.31 -3.66
CA LYS A 7 -15.26 16.59 -4.04
C LYS A 7 -15.37 15.15 -3.62
N PRO A 8 -15.66 14.26 -4.55
CA PRO A 8 -15.68 12.85 -4.18
C PRO A 8 -14.30 12.41 -3.76
N LYS A 9 -14.26 11.33 -3.02
CA LYS A 9 -12.99 10.73 -2.64
C LYS A 9 -12.16 10.50 -3.89
N GLN A 10 -10.86 10.74 -3.76
CA GLN A 10 -9.95 10.55 -4.87
C GLN A 10 -9.95 9.10 -5.31
N LYS A 11 -10.25 8.87 -6.59
CA LYS A 11 -10.27 7.52 -7.15
C LYS A 11 -9.08 7.25 -8.03
N THR A 12 -8.15 8.18 -8.11
CA THR A 12 -6.97 7.99 -8.93
C THR A 12 -6.05 6.98 -8.27
N MET A 13 -5.68 5.96 -9.02
CA MET A 13 -4.76 4.95 -8.52
C MET A 13 -3.36 5.53 -8.39
N ILE A 14 -2.65 5.07 -7.38
CA ILE A 14 -1.25 5.37 -7.18
C ILE A 14 -0.46 4.10 -7.32
N GLU A 15 0.83 4.24 -7.58
CA GLU A 15 1.73 3.10 -7.69
C GLU A 15 2.70 3.10 -6.53
N ILE A 16 2.78 1.97 -5.84
CA ILE A 16 3.64 1.80 -4.68
C ILE A 16 4.66 0.73 -5.03
N ALA A 17 5.90 0.95 -4.65
CA ALA A 17 6.95 -0.05 -4.80
C ALA A 17 7.20 -0.70 -3.45
N VAL A 18 7.32 -2.02 -3.46
CA VAL A 18 7.58 -2.80 -2.26
C VAL A 18 8.87 -3.56 -2.49
N ASN A 19 9.84 -3.37 -1.60
CA ASN A 19 11.17 -3.98 -1.73
C ASN A 19 11.34 -5.04 -0.66
N ASP A 20 11.64 -6.27 -1.06
CA ASP A 20 11.92 -7.31 -0.09
C ASP A 20 13.42 -7.36 0.24
N ARG A 21 13.77 -8.25 1.16
CA ARG A 21 15.14 -8.27 1.68
C ARG A 21 16.16 -8.85 0.70
N ILE A 22 15.70 -9.57 -0.29
CA ILE A 22 16.61 -10.14 -1.28
C ILE A 22 16.70 -9.29 -2.53
N GLY A 23 16.18 -8.07 -2.47
CA GLY A 23 16.34 -7.12 -3.55
C GLY A 23 15.27 -7.15 -4.60
N LYS A 24 14.23 -7.95 -4.40
CA LYS A 24 13.13 -7.98 -5.35
C LYS A 24 12.23 -6.77 -5.12
N ARG A 25 11.88 -6.12 -6.21
CA ARG A 25 11.03 -4.94 -6.15
C ARG A 25 9.73 -5.23 -6.88
N ILE A 26 8.62 -5.01 -6.19
CA ILE A 26 7.28 -5.26 -6.72
C ILE A 26 6.54 -3.94 -6.76
N LYS A 27 5.98 -3.62 -7.91
CA LYS A 27 5.14 -2.43 -8.04
C LYS A 27 3.70 -2.85 -8.12
N VAL A 28 2.86 -2.21 -7.32
CA VAL A 28 1.42 -2.48 -7.33
C VAL A 28 0.67 -1.18 -7.42
N LYS A 29 -0.50 -1.23 -8.04
CA LYS A 29 -1.39 -0.08 -8.13
C LYS A 29 -2.51 -0.24 -7.13
N CYS A 30 -2.84 0.83 -6.45
CA CYS A 30 -3.86 0.81 -5.41
C CYS A 30 -4.40 2.23 -5.24
N PHE A 31 -5.35 2.37 -4.33
CA PHE A 31 -5.92 3.68 -4.05
C PHE A 31 -5.42 4.19 -2.70
N PRO A 32 -5.27 5.50 -2.55
CA PRO A 32 -4.84 6.07 -1.25
C PRO A 32 -5.77 5.69 -0.10
N THR A 33 -7.04 5.44 -0.41
CA THR A 33 -8.02 5.08 0.62
C THR A 33 -7.98 3.59 0.97
N ASP A 34 -7.19 2.79 0.26
CA ASP A 34 -7.02 1.39 0.61
C ASP A 34 -6.26 1.26 1.92
N THR A 35 -6.60 0.23 2.69
CA THR A 35 -5.88 -0.05 3.94
C THR A 35 -4.59 -0.80 3.64
N ILE A 36 -3.74 -0.86 4.65
CA ILE A 36 -2.51 -1.66 4.57
C ILE A 36 -2.87 -3.12 4.30
N PHE A 37 -3.98 -3.61 4.88
CA PHE A 37 -4.38 -5.00 4.63
C PHE A 37 -4.71 -5.23 3.15
N ILE A 38 -5.40 -4.28 2.52
CA ILE A 38 -5.67 -4.38 1.09
C ILE A 38 -4.36 -4.42 0.29
N LEU A 39 -3.40 -3.58 0.68
CA LEU A 39 -2.09 -3.61 0.03
C LEU A 39 -1.42 -4.97 0.20
N LYS A 40 -1.52 -5.56 1.39
CA LYS A 40 -0.98 -6.91 1.62
C LYS A 40 -1.64 -7.93 0.70
N GLN A 41 -2.96 -7.82 0.49
CA GLN A 41 -3.65 -8.73 -0.42
C GLN A 41 -3.15 -8.60 -1.85
N LEU A 42 -2.93 -7.37 -2.30
CA LEU A 42 -2.43 -7.13 -3.66
C LEU A 42 -1.03 -7.69 -3.84
N VAL A 43 -0.16 -7.42 -2.89
CA VAL A 43 1.22 -7.90 -2.97
C VAL A 43 1.27 -9.41 -2.82
N ALA A 44 0.46 -9.97 -1.92
CA ALA A 44 0.41 -11.42 -1.71
C ALA A 44 0.00 -12.13 -2.99
N ALA A 45 -0.94 -11.56 -3.75
CA ALA A 45 -1.36 -12.14 -5.02
C ALA A 45 -0.21 -12.13 -6.03
N HIS A 46 0.61 -11.09 -6.02
CA HIS A 46 1.77 -11.00 -6.91
C HIS A 46 2.82 -12.07 -6.58
N ILE A 47 3.03 -12.31 -5.30
CA ILE A 47 4.09 -13.21 -4.83
C ILE A 47 3.62 -14.66 -4.80
N GLY A 48 2.33 -14.86 -4.60
CA GLY A 48 1.78 -16.20 -4.44
C GLY A 48 1.81 -16.67 -2.99
N THR A 49 1.56 -15.75 -2.06
CA THR A 49 1.54 -16.05 -0.64
C THR A 49 0.26 -15.52 -0.03
N ARG A 50 0.12 -15.65 1.28
CA ARG A 50 -1.05 -15.15 1.99
C ARG A 50 -0.75 -13.80 2.63
N PRO A 51 -1.75 -12.91 2.70
CA PRO A 51 -1.53 -11.57 3.23
C PRO A 51 -0.99 -11.55 4.66
N GLU A 52 -1.42 -12.49 5.49
CA GLU A 52 -1.00 -12.50 6.89
C GLU A 52 0.47 -12.86 7.06
N LYS A 53 1.12 -13.30 6.00
CA LYS A 53 2.55 -13.57 6.03
C LYS A 53 3.39 -12.32 5.82
N LEU A 54 2.78 -11.22 5.46
CA LEU A 54 3.50 -10.03 5.05
C LEU A 54 3.49 -8.98 6.14
N VAL A 55 4.61 -8.28 6.27
CA VAL A 55 4.74 -7.10 7.14
C VAL A 55 5.34 -5.99 6.31
N PHE A 56 4.66 -4.85 6.25
CA PHE A 56 5.22 -3.67 5.61
C PHE A 56 5.77 -2.74 6.68
N GLN A 57 6.95 -2.20 6.42
CA GLN A 57 7.60 -1.30 7.36
C GLN A 57 8.22 -0.13 6.63
N LYS A 58 8.41 0.95 7.35
CA LYS A 58 9.28 2.03 6.92
C LYS A 58 10.01 2.53 8.14
N SER A 59 11.35 2.62 8.02
CA SER A 59 12.21 3.06 9.14
C SER A 59 11.98 2.23 10.39
N ASN A 60 11.83 0.92 10.22
CA ASN A 60 11.65 -0.03 11.32
C ASN A 60 10.32 0.07 12.05
N ILE A 61 9.37 0.80 11.48
CA ILE A 61 8.04 0.92 12.08
C ILE A 61 7.06 0.13 11.24
N PRO A 62 6.47 -0.96 11.79
CA PRO A 62 5.49 -1.75 11.03
C PRO A 62 4.21 -0.97 10.84
N TYR A 63 3.62 -1.10 9.67
CA TYR A 63 2.35 -0.49 9.38
C TYR A 63 1.21 -1.40 9.83
N LYS A 64 0.19 -0.80 10.42
CA LYS A 64 -0.96 -1.54 10.92
C LYS A 64 -1.98 -1.78 9.83
N ASP A 65 -2.59 -2.96 9.86
CA ASP A 65 -3.49 -3.41 8.79
C ASP A 65 -4.69 -2.51 8.56
N LYS A 66 -5.22 -1.92 9.62
CA LYS A 66 -6.48 -1.18 9.54
C LYS A 66 -6.32 0.27 9.11
N VAL A 67 -5.10 0.74 9.02
CA VAL A 67 -4.82 2.14 8.68
C VAL A 67 -4.73 2.26 7.16
N THR A 68 -5.24 3.35 6.61
CA THR A 68 -5.20 3.57 5.16
C THR A 68 -3.82 4.07 4.74
N LEU A 69 -3.56 3.93 3.44
CA LEU A 69 -2.30 4.41 2.89
C LEU A 69 -2.18 5.92 3.07
N GLU A 70 -3.26 6.66 2.82
CA GLU A 70 -3.20 8.11 2.95
C GLU A 70 -2.97 8.54 4.40
N ASP A 71 -3.46 7.79 5.38
CA ASP A 71 -3.22 8.10 6.78
C ASP A 71 -1.75 7.95 7.16
N TYR A 72 -1.05 7.06 6.49
CA TYR A 72 0.39 6.92 6.65
C TYR A 72 1.18 7.82 5.70
N GLU A 73 0.48 8.68 4.97
CA GLU A 73 1.11 9.59 4.00
C GLU A 73 1.86 8.85 2.90
N ILE A 74 1.37 7.66 2.58
CA ILE A 74 1.90 6.90 1.45
C ILE A 74 1.24 7.42 0.19
N SER A 75 2.05 7.81 -0.78
CA SER A 75 1.57 8.44 -2.00
C SER A 75 2.17 7.76 -3.22
N ASP A 76 1.82 8.28 -4.39
CA ASP A 76 2.36 7.75 -5.63
C ASP A 76 3.87 7.81 -5.62
N GLY A 77 4.50 6.69 -5.94
CA GLY A 77 5.95 6.60 -5.95
C GLY A 77 6.58 6.22 -4.62
N SER A 78 5.79 6.08 -3.56
CA SER A 78 6.33 5.66 -2.27
C SER A 78 6.93 4.27 -2.36
N GLU A 79 7.92 4.01 -1.52
CA GLU A 79 8.56 2.71 -1.42
C GLU A 79 8.44 2.20 0.01
N LEU A 80 8.10 0.95 0.13
CA LEU A 80 7.94 0.30 1.43
C LEU A 80 8.86 -0.91 1.50
N GLU A 81 9.24 -1.24 2.72
CA GLU A 81 10.02 -2.45 2.97
C GLU A 81 9.08 -3.61 3.26
N LEU A 82 9.37 -4.76 2.69
CA LEU A 82 8.57 -5.96 2.88
C LEU A 82 9.37 -6.98 3.67
N TYR A 83 8.74 -7.48 4.73
CA TYR A 83 9.27 -8.56 5.54
C TYR A 83 8.23 -9.66 5.64
N TYR A 84 8.67 -10.84 5.98
CA TYR A 84 7.80 -12.01 6.11
C TYR A 84 7.77 -12.47 7.57
N ASN A 85 6.57 -12.87 7.99
CA ASN A 85 6.42 -13.51 9.30
C ASN A 85 6.85 -14.95 9.25
#